data_de91e225a6a54cc410510028e1ac6e8e
#
_entry.id   de91e225a6a54cc410510028e1ac6e8e
#
_cell.length_a   1.000
_cell.length_b   1.000
_cell.length_c   1.000
_cell.angle_alpha   90.00
_cell.angle_beta   90.00
_cell.angle_gamma   90.00
#
_symmetry.space_group_name_H-M   'P 1'
#
loop_
_entity.id
_entity.type
_entity.pdbx_description
1 polymer ?
#
loop_
_entity_poly.entity_id
_entity_poly.type
_entity_poly.pdbx_seq_one_letter_code
_entity_poly.pdbx_strand_id
1 'polypeptide(L)'
;MRPVIKYISFYDFADSGIARNYSVAAANKMDYIIESLVRIGYDVEVVSASACIESGTFRWYKSRVEERQPHVKTRFFSSFRCRSKILVLLRLIWGVLQLLSYLLFCVKKGESIWVYHSLYYYNVILLAKKIKKFKLILEVEEIYQDVSPVPRYMERWECKMIDVADKFVFSTDLLNDKVNRQKKPHLVIYGTYRCVPVMSERHGDNKVHVVYSGT
;
A
#
# COMPACT_ATOMS: atom_id res chain seq x y z
N MET A 1 19.12 4.72 -18.32
CA MET A 1 17.86 4.00 -17.95
C MET A 1 17.62 4.29 -16.47
N ARG A 2 16.42 4.76 -16.09
CA ARG A 2 16.09 5.04 -14.69
C ARG A 2 15.95 3.73 -13.92
N PRO A 3 16.42 3.64 -12.66
CA PRO A 3 16.14 2.48 -11.82
C PRO A 3 14.64 2.39 -11.52
N VAL A 4 14.11 1.17 -11.46
CA VAL A 4 12.69 0.93 -11.18
C VAL A 4 12.51 0.56 -9.72
N ILE A 5 11.54 1.18 -9.03
CA ILE A 5 11.05 0.78 -7.71
C ILE A 5 9.66 0.19 -7.87
N LYS A 6 9.45 -1.02 -7.34
CA LYS A 6 8.13 -1.65 -7.24
C LYS A 6 7.53 -1.35 -5.89
N TYR A 7 6.36 -0.71 -5.89
CA TYR A 7 5.66 -0.29 -4.68
C TYR A 7 4.37 -1.11 -4.51
N ILE A 8 4.35 -2.01 -3.55
CA ILE A 8 3.24 -2.92 -3.28
C ILE A 8 2.36 -2.35 -2.19
N SER A 9 1.08 -2.20 -2.48
CA SER A 9 0.10 -1.71 -1.50
C SER A 9 -1.33 -2.05 -1.89
N PHE A 10 -2.29 -1.60 -1.07
CA PHE A 10 -3.68 -1.42 -1.46
C PHE A 10 -3.85 -0.02 -2.04
N TYR A 11 -3.93 0.07 -3.35
CA TYR A 11 -4.02 1.34 -4.08
C TYR A 11 -5.13 1.29 -5.11
N ASP A 12 -5.85 2.39 -5.27
CA ASP A 12 -6.77 2.60 -6.39
C ASP A 12 -6.85 4.10 -6.72
N PHE A 13 -7.30 4.40 -7.92
CA PHE A 13 -7.63 5.77 -8.31
C PHE A 13 -9.05 6.10 -7.88
N ALA A 14 -9.28 7.33 -7.43
CA ALA A 14 -10.60 7.80 -7.00
C ALA A 14 -11.68 7.67 -8.11
N ASP A 15 -11.26 7.70 -9.38
CA ASP A 15 -12.10 7.63 -10.57
C ASP A 15 -12.02 6.26 -11.30
N SER A 16 -11.59 5.20 -10.62
CA SER A 16 -11.34 3.90 -11.26
C SER A 16 -12.59 3.20 -11.80
N GLY A 17 -13.78 3.62 -11.38
CA GLY A 17 -15.06 3.03 -11.77
C GLY A 17 -15.32 1.63 -11.21
N ILE A 18 -14.45 1.11 -10.35
CA ILE A 18 -14.56 -0.18 -9.64
C ILE A 18 -14.25 0.07 -8.17
N ALA A 19 -15.19 -0.20 -7.27
CA ALA A 19 -14.90 -0.08 -5.85
C ALA A 19 -13.92 -1.17 -5.42
N ARG A 20 -12.72 -0.77 -5.00
CA ARG A 20 -11.66 -1.64 -4.47
C ARG A 20 -11.37 -1.28 -3.02
N ASN A 21 -10.81 -2.23 -2.28
CA ASN A 21 -10.38 -1.97 -0.91
C ASN A 21 -9.06 -1.16 -0.92
N TYR A 22 -9.14 0.10 -0.58
CA TYR A 22 -7.99 0.96 -0.34
C TYR A 22 -8.36 2.09 0.63
N SER A 23 -7.37 2.72 1.21
CA SER A 23 -7.53 3.92 2.04
C SER A 23 -7.15 5.15 1.23
N VAL A 24 -8.04 6.14 1.17
CA VAL A 24 -7.76 7.42 0.48
C VAL A 24 -6.58 8.15 1.11
N ALA A 25 -6.47 8.12 2.44
CA ALA A 25 -5.34 8.74 3.16
C ALA A 25 -4.01 8.05 2.79
N ALA A 26 -4.00 6.70 2.76
CA ALA A 26 -2.83 5.94 2.34
C ALA A 26 -2.47 6.22 0.87
N ALA A 27 -3.45 6.26 -0.03
CA ALA A 27 -3.24 6.57 -1.44
C ALA A 27 -2.63 7.98 -1.63
N ASN A 28 -3.13 8.98 -0.93
CA ASN A 28 -2.59 10.35 -0.98
C ASN A 28 -1.11 10.40 -0.52
N LYS A 29 -0.76 9.67 0.55
CA LYS A 29 0.63 9.58 1.00
C LYS A 29 1.51 8.85 -0.01
N MET A 30 1.00 7.76 -0.57
CA MET A 30 1.69 7.03 -1.64
C MET A 30 1.95 7.92 -2.85
N ASP A 31 0.96 8.70 -3.30
CA ASP A 31 1.12 9.62 -4.42
C ASP A 31 2.26 10.62 -4.16
N TYR A 32 2.35 11.18 -2.95
CA TYR A 32 3.44 12.06 -2.57
C TYR A 32 4.81 11.35 -2.62
N ILE A 33 4.89 10.12 -2.12
CA ILE A 33 6.11 9.32 -2.15
C ILE A 33 6.50 8.98 -3.60
N ILE A 34 5.53 8.57 -4.43
CA ILE A 34 5.71 8.24 -5.85
C ILE A 34 6.24 9.47 -6.60
N GLU A 35 5.61 10.63 -6.43
CA GLU A 35 6.07 11.89 -7.04
C GLU A 35 7.51 12.24 -6.62
N SER A 36 7.84 12.03 -5.35
CA SER A 36 9.19 12.27 -4.82
C SER A 36 10.22 11.32 -5.44
N LEU A 37 9.90 10.04 -5.57
CA LEU A 37 10.75 9.05 -6.22
C LEU A 37 10.99 9.38 -7.71
N VAL A 38 9.94 9.79 -8.42
CA VAL A 38 10.06 10.21 -9.82
C VAL A 38 10.95 11.45 -9.97
N ARG A 39 10.82 12.43 -9.07
CA ARG A 39 11.66 13.66 -9.07
C ARG A 39 13.15 13.34 -8.88
N ILE A 40 13.48 12.36 -8.06
CA ILE A 40 14.88 11.94 -7.84
C ILE A 40 15.38 10.91 -8.84
N GLY A 41 14.60 10.64 -9.91
CA GLY A 41 15.06 9.89 -11.08
C GLY A 41 14.69 8.41 -11.12
N TYR A 42 13.73 7.94 -10.34
CA TYR A 42 13.20 6.57 -10.42
C TYR A 42 12.00 6.47 -11.37
N ASP A 43 11.86 5.30 -11.99
CA ASP A 43 10.56 4.84 -12.50
C ASP A 43 9.86 4.05 -11.40
N VAL A 44 8.55 4.22 -11.24
CA VAL A 44 7.77 3.57 -10.18
C VAL A 44 6.73 2.64 -10.78
N GLU A 45 6.73 1.37 -10.38
CA GLU A 45 5.65 0.43 -10.66
C GLU A 45 4.84 0.20 -9.38
N VAL A 46 3.66 0.81 -9.29
CA VAL A 46 2.70 0.54 -8.22
C VAL A 46 2.02 -0.79 -8.50
N VAL A 47 2.11 -1.72 -7.56
CA VAL A 47 1.48 -3.04 -7.65
C VAL A 47 0.33 -3.08 -6.65
N SER A 48 -0.87 -2.86 -7.14
CA SER A 48 -2.06 -2.83 -6.31
C SER A 48 -2.55 -4.24 -5.97
N ALA A 49 -2.50 -4.57 -4.68
CA ALA A 49 -3.11 -5.77 -4.11
C ALA A 49 -4.61 -5.60 -3.81
N SER A 50 -5.20 -4.45 -4.15
CA SER A 50 -6.60 -4.14 -3.90
C SER A 50 -7.53 -5.09 -4.65
N ALA A 51 -8.46 -5.70 -3.92
CA ALA A 51 -9.53 -6.51 -4.49
C ALA A 51 -10.81 -5.68 -4.67
N CYS A 52 -11.66 -6.06 -5.63
CA CYS A 52 -13.00 -5.52 -5.74
C CYS A 52 -13.79 -5.80 -4.46
N ILE A 53 -14.47 -4.80 -3.89
CA ILE A 53 -15.31 -4.95 -2.69
C ILE A 53 -16.80 -4.87 -2.99
N GLU A 54 -17.18 -4.64 -4.24
CA GLU A 54 -18.58 -4.57 -4.63
C GLU A 54 -19.30 -5.88 -4.37
N SER A 55 -20.54 -5.78 -3.89
CA SER A 55 -21.49 -6.89 -3.77
C SER A 55 -22.48 -6.86 -4.92
N GLY A 56 -22.84 -8.03 -5.45
CA GLY A 56 -23.81 -8.13 -6.53
C GLY A 56 -23.65 -9.38 -7.40
N THR A 57 -24.28 -9.37 -8.57
CA THR A 57 -24.11 -10.43 -9.57
C THR A 57 -22.65 -10.57 -9.95
N PHE A 58 -22.22 -11.81 -10.22
CA PHE A 58 -20.83 -12.09 -10.59
C PHE A 58 -20.41 -11.26 -11.80
N ARG A 59 -19.30 -10.54 -11.67
CA ARG A 59 -18.66 -9.81 -12.77
C ARG A 59 -17.16 -9.89 -12.62
N TRP A 60 -16.48 -10.35 -13.67
CA TRP A 60 -15.02 -10.44 -13.72
C TRP A 60 -14.41 -9.12 -14.18
N TYR A 61 -13.39 -8.65 -13.49
CA TYR A 61 -12.56 -7.52 -13.86
C TYR A 61 -11.16 -8.02 -14.21
N LYS A 62 -10.73 -7.83 -15.44
CA LYS A 62 -9.42 -8.24 -15.93
C LYS A 62 -8.30 -7.45 -15.24
N SER A 63 -7.11 -8.06 -15.14
CA SER A 63 -5.90 -7.33 -14.79
C SER A 63 -5.62 -6.23 -15.82
N ARG A 64 -5.09 -5.10 -15.36
CA ARG A 64 -4.76 -3.97 -16.21
C ARG A 64 -3.52 -3.27 -15.70
N VAL A 65 -2.83 -2.56 -16.61
CA VAL A 65 -1.75 -1.64 -16.28
C VAL A 65 -2.14 -0.27 -16.82
N GLU A 66 -2.08 0.73 -15.97
CA GLU A 66 -2.39 2.12 -16.32
C GLU A 66 -1.14 2.98 -16.12
N GLU A 67 -0.91 3.91 -17.05
CA GLU A 67 0.13 4.93 -16.98
C GLU A 67 -0.54 6.30 -17.00
N ARG A 68 -0.90 6.84 -15.83
CA ARG A 68 -1.56 8.15 -15.72
C ARG A 68 -0.56 9.30 -15.58
N GLN A 69 0.67 8.99 -15.26
CA GLN A 69 1.75 9.97 -15.11
C GLN A 69 3.01 9.41 -15.77
N PRO A 70 3.88 10.27 -16.34
CA PRO A 70 5.18 9.86 -16.84
C PRO A 70 5.99 9.15 -15.74
N HIS A 71 6.63 8.04 -16.10
CA HIS A 71 7.47 7.27 -15.18
C HIS A 71 6.72 6.51 -14.06
N VAL A 72 5.37 6.46 -14.10
CA VAL A 72 4.55 5.74 -13.12
C VAL A 72 3.63 4.77 -13.82
N LYS A 73 3.78 3.47 -13.52
CA LYS A 73 2.91 2.39 -13.98
C LYS A 73 2.14 1.84 -12.79
N THR A 74 0.82 1.77 -12.89
CA THR A 74 -0.01 1.15 -11.87
C THR A 74 -0.59 -0.14 -12.39
N ARG A 75 -0.22 -1.25 -11.77
CA ARG A 75 -0.70 -2.59 -12.08
C ARG A 75 -1.82 -2.98 -11.13
N PHE A 76 -2.98 -3.25 -11.69
CA PHE A 76 -4.12 -3.82 -10.97
C PHE A 76 -4.25 -5.31 -11.30
N PHE A 77 -4.37 -6.14 -10.28
CA PHE A 77 -4.67 -7.55 -10.46
C PHE A 77 -6.13 -7.77 -10.87
N SER A 78 -6.41 -8.89 -11.52
CA SER A 78 -7.77 -9.30 -11.81
C SER A 78 -8.53 -9.57 -10.51
N SER A 79 -9.80 -9.24 -10.51
CA SER A 79 -10.69 -9.42 -9.37
C SER A 79 -12.11 -9.63 -9.86
N PHE A 80 -13.05 -9.88 -8.96
CA PHE A 80 -14.43 -10.04 -9.35
C PHE A 80 -15.40 -9.57 -8.28
N ARG A 81 -16.55 -9.08 -8.73
CA ARG A 81 -17.70 -8.77 -7.90
C ARG A 81 -18.46 -10.05 -7.57
N CYS A 82 -18.89 -10.19 -6.33
CA CYS A 82 -19.66 -11.36 -5.90
C CYS A 82 -20.47 -11.05 -4.64
N ARG A 83 -21.50 -11.88 -4.38
CA ARG A 83 -22.35 -11.79 -3.18
C ARG A 83 -22.07 -12.91 -2.17
N SER A 84 -21.61 -14.06 -2.63
CA SER A 84 -21.39 -15.22 -1.77
C SER A 84 -20.13 -15.08 -0.93
N LYS A 85 -20.20 -15.43 0.37
CA LYS A 85 -19.04 -15.47 1.28
C LYS A 85 -17.94 -16.40 0.77
N ILE A 86 -18.29 -17.53 0.16
CA ILE A 86 -17.33 -18.49 -0.44
C ILE A 86 -16.57 -17.82 -1.58
N LEU A 87 -17.28 -17.11 -2.46
CA LEU A 87 -16.65 -16.39 -3.57
C LEU A 87 -15.77 -15.23 -3.07
N VAL A 88 -16.14 -14.57 -1.97
CA VAL A 88 -15.28 -13.57 -1.32
C VAL A 88 -13.97 -14.20 -0.86
N LEU A 89 -14.03 -15.37 -0.21
CA LEU A 89 -12.81 -16.10 0.20
C LEU A 89 -11.96 -16.50 -1.02
N LEU A 90 -12.58 -17.04 -2.06
CA LEU A 90 -11.88 -17.38 -3.31
C LEU A 90 -11.24 -16.17 -3.97
N ARG A 91 -11.88 -15.00 -3.93
CA ARG A 91 -11.32 -13.74 -4.42
C ARG A 91 -10.08 -13.31 -3.63
N LEU A 92 -10.08 -13.46 -2.31
CA LEU A 92 -8.90 -13.18 -1.48
C LEU A 92 -7.74 -14.12 -1.80
N ILE A 93 -8.00 -15.42 -1.90
CA ILE A 93 -7.01 -16.42 -2.30
C ILE A 93 -6.45 -16.09 -3.69
N TRP A 94 -7.32 -15.75 -4.64
CA TRP A 94 -6.93 -15.37 -5.99
C TRP A 94 -6.00 -14.14 -6.01
N GLY A 95 -6.30 -13.11 -5.21
CA GLY A 95 -5.44 -11.93 -5.06
C GLY A 95 -4.05 -12.29 -4.51
N VAL A 96 -4.01 -13.14 -3.48
CA VAL A 96 -2.77 -13.65 -2.88
C VAL A 96 -1.92 -14.43 -3.89
N LEU A 97 -2.54 -15.31 -4.69
CA LEU A 97 -1.84 -16.09 -5.72
C LEU A 97 -1.27 -15.20 -6.83
N GLN A 98 -2.02 -14.18 -7.26
CA GLN A 98 -1.52 -13.22 -8.26
C GLN A 98 -0.33 -12.42 -7.73
N LEU A 99 -0.39 -11.94 -6.49
CA LEU A 99 0.72 -11.22 -5.86
C LEU A 99 1.95 -12.13 -5.74
N LEU A 100 1.77 -13.38 -5.28
CA LEU A 100 2.86 -14.35 -5.20
C LEU A 100 3.48 -14.60 -6.57
N SER A 101 2.67 -14.86 -7.59
CA SER A 101 3.13 -15.06 -8.95
C SER A 101 3.91 -13.84 -9.48
N TYR A 102 3.39 -12.63 -9.25
CA TYR A 102 4.10 -11.41 -9.61
C TYR A 102 5.48 -11.32 -8.94
N LEU A 103 5.54 -11.56 -7.64
CA LEU A 103 6.79 -11.51 -6.88
C LEU A 103 7.80 -12.57 -7.33
N LEU A 104 7.34 -13.76 -7.69
CA LEU A 104 8.22 -14.84 -8.12
C LEU A 104 8.72 -14.66 -9.57
N PHE A 105 7.91 -14.11 -10.47
CA PHE A 105 8.26 -14.04 -11.90
C PHE A 105 8.68 -12.65 -12.37
N CYS A 106 8.18 -11.59 -11.77
CA CYS A 106 8.45 -10.20 -12.19
C CYS A 106 9.49 -9.48 -11.32
N VAL A 107 9.89 -10.05 -10.16
CA VAL A 107 10.90 -9.46 -9.28
C VAL A 107 12.24 -10.19 -9.45
N LYS A 108 13.32 -9.41 -9.58
CA LYS A 108 14.68 -9.94 -9.71
C LYS A 108 15.35 -10.06 -8.33
N LYS A 109 16.36 -10.93 -8.25
CA LYS A 109 17.22 -11.05 -7.06
C LYS A 109 17.93 -9.71 -6.80
N GLY A 110 17.92 -9.25 -5.55
CA GLY A 110 18.58 -7.99 -5.14
C GLY A 110 17.83 -6.71 -5.53
N GLU A 111 16.71 -6.80 -6.26
CA GLU A 111 15.85 -5.66 -6.58
C GLU A 111 15.25 -5.07 -5.30
N SER A 112 15.05 -3.75 -5.25
CA SER A 112 14.41 -3.09 -4.11
C SER A 112 12.90 -3.05 -4.30
N ILE A 113 12.17 -3.61 -3.33
CA ILE A 113 10.71 -3.63 -3.28
C ILE A 113 10.27 -2.79 -2.09
N TRP A 114 9.44 -1.80 -2.35
CA TRP A 114 8.77 -1.00 -1.33
C TRP A 114 7.42 -1.63 -1.02
N VAL A 115 7.14 -1.85 0.25
CA VAL A 115 5.91 -2.51 0.70
C VAL A 115 5.24 -1.63 1.74
N TYR A 116 4.01 -1.20 1.46
CA TYR A 116 3.15 -0.56 2.43
C TYR A 116 2.70 -1.56 3.49
N HIS A 117 2.75 -1.16 4.76
CA HIS A 117 2.43 -2.01 5.90
C HIS A 117 1.00 -2.56 5.84
N SER A 118 0.85 -3.88 5.75
CA SER A 118 -0.45 -4.55 5.78
C SER A 118 -0.33 -6.02 6.18
N LEU A 119 -1.15 -6.45 7.14
CA LEU A 119 -1.19 -7.83 7.61
C LEU A 119 -1.67 -8.84 6.56
N TYR A 120 -2.42 -8.39 5.54
CA TYR A 120 -3.08 -9.29 4.61
C TYR A 120 -2.15 -10.03 3.64
N TYR A 121 -0.98 -9.50 3.35
CA TYR A 121 -0.05 -10.12 2.39
C TYR A 121 1.36 -10.37 2.94
N TYR A 122 1.58 -10.26 4.25
CA TYR A 122 2.91 -10.47 4.83
C TYR A 122 3.47 -11.85 4.59
N ASN A 123 2.68 -12.90 4.77
CA ASN A 123 3.10 -14.26 4.50
C ASN A 123 3.58 -14.46 3.06
N VAL A 124 2.93 -13.81 2.10
CA VAL A 124 3.30 -13.86 0.67
C VAL A 124 4.62 -13.14 0.43
N ILE A 125 4.79 -11.94 1.01
CA ILE A 125 6.04 -11.17 0.91
C ILE A 125 7.19 -11.95 1.56
N LEU A 126 6.98 -12.50 2.76
CA LEU A 126 7.98 -13.30 3.48
C LEU A 126 8.42 -14.53 2.67
N LEU A 127 7.46 -15.27 2.10
CA LEU A 127 7.74 -16.43 1.27
C LEU A 127 8.51 -16.02 0.00
N ALA A 128 8.03 -15.01 -0.70
CA ALA A 128 8.68 -14.53 -1.91
C ALA A 128 10.08 -13.99 -1.65
N LYS A 129 10.29 -13.23 -0.54
CA LYS A 129 11.61 -12.73 -0.14
C LYS A 129 12.59 -13.86 0.14
N LYS A 130 12.15 -14.92 0.82
CA LYS A 130 12.98 -16.10 1.09
C LYS A 130 13.50 -16.75 -0.21
N ILE A 131 12.65 -16.81 -1.25
CA ILE A 131 12.97 -17.43 -2.55
C ILE A 131 13.80 -16.48 -3.42
N LYS A 132 13.33 -15.24 -3.60
CA LYS A 132 13.89 -14.28 -4.57
C LYS A 132 15.02 -13.43 -4.02
N LYS A 133 15.15 -13.33 -2.67
CA LYS A 133 16.20 -12.55 -1.99
C LYS A 133 16.26 -11.08 -2.47
N PHE A 134 15.10 -10.45 -2.69
CA PHE A 134 14.99 -9.03 -2.97
C PHE A 134 15.24 -8.19 -1.70
N LYS A 135 15.57 -6.92 -1.85
CA LYS A 135 15.69 -5.97 -0.74
C LYS A 135 14.32 -5.40 -0.41
N LEU A 136 13.93 -5.48 0.86
CA LEU A 136 12.63 -5.04 1.36
C LEU A 136 12.74 -3.68 2.03
N ILE A 137 12.05 -2.69 1.49
CA ILE A 137 11.80 -1.40 2.13
C ILE A 137 10.38 -1.48 2.71
N LEU A 138 10.27 -1.52 4.04
CA LEU A 138 8.98 -1.62 4.71
C LEU A 138 8.53 -0.23 5.16
N GLU A 139 7.38 0.22 4.68
CA GLU A 139 6.72 1.44 5.12
C GLU A 139 5.79 1.10 6.27
N VAL A 140 6.03 1.67 7.46
CA VAL A 140 5.30 1.39 8.70
C VAL A 140 4.55 2.65 9.13
N GLU A 141 3.21 2.58 9.07
CA GLU A 141 2.33 3.66 9.48
C GLU A 141 1.91 3.55 10.95
N GLU A 142 1.71 2.33 11.39
CA GLU A 142 1.27 1.97 12.73
C GLU A 142 1.73 0.54 13.05
N ILE A 143 1.65 0.15 14.29
CA ILE A 143 1.77 -1.25 14.72
C ILE A 143 0.37 -1.74 15.03
N TYR A 144 -0.13 -2.69 14.25
CA TYR A 144 -1.53 -3.11 14.32
C TYR A 144 -1.93 -3.62 15.71
N GLN A 145 -1.06 -4.35 16.38
CA GLN A 145 -1.31 -4.84 17.74
C GLN A 145 -1.44 -3.73 18.80
N ASP A 146 -0.95 -2.50 18.52
CA ASP A 146 -1.11 -1.36 19.42
C ASP A 146 -2.45 -0.67 19.23
N VAL A 147 -3.02 -0.80 18.02
CA VAL A 147 -4.25 -0.09 17.62
C VAL A 147 -5.48 -0.96 17.86
N SER A 148 -5.38 -2.25 17.58
CA SER A 148 -6.50 -3.17 17.76
C SER A 148 -6.02 -4.59 18.06
N PRO A 149 -6.84 -5.41 18.77
CA PRO A 149 -6.53 -6.82 18.97
C PRO A 149 -6.41 -7.55 17.64
N VAL A 150 -5.26 -8.15 17.37
CA VAL A 150 -5.03 -8.98 16.19
C VAL A 150 -4.78 -10.44 16.59
N PRO A 151 -5.13 -11.41 15.74
CA PRO A 151 -4.81 -12.81 16.00
C PRO A 151 -3.30 -13.03 16.15
N ARG A 152 -2.87 -13.86 17.09
CA ARG A 152 -1.45 -14.14 17.39
C ARG A 152 -0.61 -14.54 16.17
N TYR A 153 -1.19 -15.19 15.18
CA TYR A 153 -0.47 -15.56 13.95
C TYR A 153 -0.15 -14.33 13.08
N MET A 154 -1.04 -13.32 13.06
CA MET A 154 -0.82 -12.06 12.35
C MET A 154 0.24 -11.21 13.05
N GLU A 155 0.20 -11.12 14.38
CA GLU A 155 1.27 -10.51 15.19
C GLU A 155 2.64 -11.10 14.87
N ARG A 156 2.74 -12.45 14.81
CA ARG A 156 3.98 -13.13 14.43
C ARG A 156 4.45 -12.80 13.01
N TRP A 157 3.54 -12.62 12.08
CA TRP A 157 3.89 -12.20 10.72
C TRP A 157 4.35 -10.75 10.67
N GLU A 158 3.72 -9.86 11.41
CA GLU A 158 4.14 -8.47 11.56
C GLU A 158 5.57 -8.39 12.12
N CYS A 159 5.84 -9.05 13.24
CA CYS A 159 7.19 -9.10 13.80
C CYS A 159 8.22 -9.66 12.80
N LYS A 160 7.90 -10.74 12.10
CA LYS A 160 8.80 -11.33 11.10
C LYS A 160 9.06 -10.38 9.91
N MET A 161 8.04 -9.63 9.45
CA MET A 161 8.22 -8.64 8.39
C MET A 161 9.18 -7.53 8.82
N ILE A 162 9.02 -7.04 10.04
CA ILE A 162 9.91 -6.05 10.65
C ILE A 162 11.33 -6.59 10.73
N ASP A 163 11.50 -7.83 11.22
CA ASP A 163 12.82 -8.46 11.36
C ASP A 163 13.56 -8.63 10.03
N VAL A 164 12.84 -9.01 8.96
CA VAL A 164 13.44 -9.28 7.64
C VAL A 164 13.52 -8.06 6.74
N ALA A 165 12.91 -6.94 7.09
CA ALA A 165 13.03 -5.70 6.34
C ALA A 165 14.50 -5.24 6.29
N ASP A 166 14.96 -4.77 5.15
CA ASP A 166 16.32 -4.25 4.96
C ASP A 166 16.40 -2.76 5.26
N LYS A 167 15.31 -2.03 5.03
CA LYS A 167 15.16 -0.59 5.27
C LYS A 167 13.74 -0.28 5.72
N PHE A 168 13.56 0.88 6.35
CA PHE A 168 12.26 1.34 6.81
C PHE A 168 11.90 2.72 6.29
N VAL A 169 10.60 2.95 6.17
CA VAL A 169 10.00 4.27 6.11
C VAL A 169 8.93 4.34 7.20
N PHE A 170 9.05 5.29 8.10
CA PHE A 170 8.15 5.46 9.22
C PHE A 170 7.30 6.71 9.08
N SER A 171 6.09 6.69 9.62
CA SER A 171 5.24 7.89 9.71
C SER A 171 5.65 8.83 10.85
N THR A 172 6.38 8.33 11.85
CA THR A 172 6.87 9.11 12.99
C THR A 172 8.19 8.57 13.54
N ASP A 173 8.97 9.41 14.24
CA ASP A 173 10.18 8.98 14.93
C ASP A 173 9.88 7.96 16.04
N LEU A 174 8.72 8.10 16.72
CA LEU A 174 8.30 7.14 17.74
C LEU A 174 8.20 5.71 17.24
N LEU A 175 7.75 5.52 15.98
CA LEU A 175 7.74 4.19 15.36
C LEU A 175 9.15 3.69 15.07
N ASN A 176 10.06 4.55 14.62
CA ASN A 176 11.46 4.17 14.44
C ASN A 176 12.07 3.67 15.76
N ASP A 177 11.90 4.42 16.84
CA ASP A 177 12.45 4.07 18.15
C ASP A 177 11.89 2.74 18.68
N LYS A 178 10.62 2.48 18.44
CA LYS A 178 9.94 1.28 18.89
C LYS A 178 10.30 0.05 18.05
N VAL A 179 10.35 0.20 16.73
CA VAL A 179 10.41 -0.90 15.76
C VAL A 179 11.83 -1.21 15.31
N ASN A 180 12.64 -0.18 15.06
CA ASN A 180 13.96 -0.31 14.44
C ASN A 180 15.08 -0.65 15.43
N ARG A 181 14.88 -1.70 16.23
CA ARG A 181 15.86 -2.12 17.25
C ARG A 181 17.25 -2.45 16.68
N GLN A 182 17.32 -2.86 15.42
CA GLN A 182 18.56 -3.19 14.72
C GLN A 182 19.22 -1.97 14.06
N LYS A 183 18.69 -0.76 14.25
CA LYS A 183 19.20 0.50 13.67
C LYS A 183 19.44 0.41 12.16
N LYS A 184 18.56 -0.25 11.43
CA LYS A 184 18.59 -0.34 9.97
C LYS A 184 18.38 1.03 9.34
N PRO A 185 18.86 1.25 8.10
CA PRO A 185 18.62 2.49 7.38
C PRO A 185 17.13 2.81 7.30
N HIS A 186 16.75 4.05 7.63
CA HIS A 186 15.36 4.47 7.66
C HIS A 186 15.19 5.91 7.19
N LEU A 187 13.96 6.25 6.88
CA LEU A 187 13.46 7.59 6.59
C LEU A 187 12.17 7.80 7.38
N VAL A 188 11.95 9.01 7.88
CA VAL A 188 10.68 9.40 8.48
C VAL A 188 9.96 10.34 7.54
N ILE A 189 8.73 10.00 7.17
CA ILE A 189 7.84 10.82 6.35
C ILE A 189 6.54 11.00 7.14
N TYR A 190 6.42 12.17 7.76
CA TYR A 190 5.21 12.57 8.48
C TYR A 190 4.00 12.67 7.53
N GLY A 191 2.82 12.98 8.08
CA GLY A 191 1.63 13.17 7.26
C GLY A 191 1.85 14.12 6.10
N THR A 192 1.31 13.78 4.94
CA THR A 192 1.43 14.56 3.71
C THR A 192 0.11 15.23 3.37
N TYR A 193 0.15 16.44 2.85
CA TYR A 193 -1.02 17.13 2.32
C TYR A 193 -0.68 17.85 1.02
N ARG A 194 -1.65 18.01 0.16
CA ARG A 194 -1.53 18.85 -1.04
C ARG A 194 -2.13 20.21 -0.71
N CYS A 195 -1.36 21.27 -0.93
CA CYS A 195 -1.91 22.62 -0.93
C CYS A 195 -2.84 22.76 -2.13
N VAL A 196 -4.13 22.83 -1.90
CA VAL A 196 -5.11 23.23 -2.89
C VAL A 196 -5.47 24.69 -2.67
N PRO A 197 -5.76 25.48 -3.74
CA PRO A 197 -6.27 26.82 -3.59
C PRO A 197 -7.50 26.80 -2.69
N VAL A 198 -7.49 27.60 -1.64
CA VAL A 198 -8.62 27.69 -0.73
C VAL A 198 -9.77 28.36 -1.48
N MET A 199 -10.76 27.58 -1.86
CA MET A 199 -12.07 28.10 -2.24
C MET A 199 -12.90 28.25 -0.95
N SER A 200 -12.60 29.28 -0.16
CA SER A 200 -13.39 29.56 1.03
C SER A 200 -14.58 30.45 0.63
N GLU A 201 -15.75 29.88 0.56
CA GLU A 201 -16.97 30.67 0.73
C GLU A 201 -17.05 31.06 2.22
N ARG A 202 -16.99 32.35 2.51
CA ARG A 202 -17.25 32.84 3.87
C ARG A 202 -18.70 32.56 4.20
N HIS A 203 -18.94 31.75 5.21
CA HIS A 203 -20.27 31.63 5.78
C HIS A 203 -20.68 32.98 6.35
N GLY A 204 -21.66 33.64 5.70
CA GLY A 204 -22.12 35.00 6.10
C GLY A 204 -23.04 35.03 7.33
N ASP A 205 -22.97 34.03 8.21
CA ASP A 205 -23.86 33.84 9.36
C ASP A 205 -23.28 34.29 10.70
N ASN A 206 -22.12 34.97 10.71
CA ASN A 206 -21.42 35.46 11.91
C ASN A 206 -21.14 34.37 12.98
N LYS A 207 -21.10 33.10 12.59
CA LYS A 207 -20.80 31.98 13.51
C LYS A 207 -19.38 31.48 13.29
N VAL A 208 -18.82 30.89 14.35
CA VAL A 208 -17.56 30.12 14.25
C VAL A 208 -17.90 28.71 13.80
N HIS A 209 -17.43 28.34 12.61
CA HIS A 209 -17.57 26.99 12.07
C HIS A 209 -16.33 26.18 12.41
N VAL A 210 -16.50 25.12 13.19
CA VAL A 210 -15.42 24.19 13.55
C VAL A 210 -15.64 22.90 12.77
N VAL A 211 -14.66 22.53 11.96
CA VAL A 211 -14.67 21.26 11.21
C VAL A 211 -13.66 20.33 11.89
N TYR A 212 -14.11 19.17 12.33
CA TYR A 212 -13.26 18.06 12.73
C TYR A 212 -13.15 17.09 11.57
N SER A 213 -11.93 16.88 11.09
CA SER A 213 -11.61 15.90 10.04
C SER A 213 -10.73 14.81 10.68
N GLY A 214 -11.33 13.71 11.07
CA GLY A 214 -10.67 12.57 11.65
C GLY A 214 -11.57 11.33 11.61
N THR A 215 -10.97 10.14 11.66
CA THR A 215 -11.67 8.86 11.84
C THR A 215 -11.59 8.45 13.30
#